data_fff0659ed0dd714979c8cdf2990ca5b3
#
_entry.id   fff0659ed0dd714979c8cdf2990ca5b3
#
_cell.length_a   1.000
_cell.length_b   1.000
_cell.length_c   1.000
_cell.angle_alpha   90.00
_cell.angle_beta   90.00
_cell.angle_gamma   90.00
#
_symmetry.space_group_name_H-M   'P 1'
#
loop_
_entity.id
_entity.type
_entity.pdbx_description
1 polymer ?
#
loop_
_entity_poly.entity_id
_entity_poly.type
_entity_poly.pdbx_seq_one_letter_code
_entity_poly.pdbx_strand_id
1 'polypeptide(L)'
;MGYNDLSNTHKEVIPMIQVIAGKKGSGKTKRLIDLTNATAREAVHDVIFLDDDNRYMYDVDHKVRFINAEDYHVKTTDMFVGFVCGILSSNYDVGTIFIDAFLKLCRTELSGTEPVVALLADLSVKNNVDFVLSVSADPEELPDFLKRYLI
;
A
#
# COMPACT_ATOMS: atom_id res chain seq x y z
N MET A 1 -19.49 -2.16 31.78
CA MET A 1 -18.25 -1.40 31.92
C MET A 1 -17.99 -0.62 30.67
N GLY A 2 -17.84 0.68 30.81
CA GLY A 2 -17.67 1.57 29.65
C GLY A 2 -16.44 1.25 28.80
N TYR A 3 -15.37 0.80 29.42
CA TYR A 3 -14.17 0.47 28.68
C TYR A 3 -14.35 -0.71 27.75
N ASN A 4 -15.28 -1.62 28.04
CA ASN A 4 -15.58 -2.72 27.15
C ASN A 4 -16.18 -2.22 25.83
N ASP A 5 -17.01 -1.20 25.91
CA ASP A 5 -17.61 -0.61 24.72
C ASP A 5 -16.55 0.06 23.86
N LEU A 6 -15.61 0.74 24.50
CA LEU A 6 -14.50 1.37 23.77
C LEU A 6 -13.65 0.34 23.06
N SER A 7 -13.36 -0.80 23.70
CA SER A 7 -12.57 -1.83 23.04
C SER A 7 -13.32 -2.43 21.86
N ASN A 8 -14.64 -2.55 21.93
CA ASN A 8 -15.45 -3.02 20.80
C ASN A 8 -15.42 -2.03 19.64
N THR A 9 -15.49 -0.74 19.94
CA THR A 9 -15.38 0.30 18.92
C THR A 9 -14.04 0.23 18.21
N HIS A 10 -12.96 0.03 18.95
CA HIS A 10 -11.63 -0.07 18.37
C HIS A 10 -11.47 -1.30 17.48
N LYS A 11 -12.17 -2.38 17.77
CA LYS A 11 -12.13 -3.61 16.95
C LYS A 11 -12.72 -3.42 15.56
N GLU A 12 -13.51 -2.37 15.35
CA GLU A 12 -14.08 -2.08 14.04
C GLU A 12 -13.02 -1.59 13.05
N VAL A 13 -11.90 -1.08 13.56
CA VAL A 13 -10.80 -0.60 12.72
C VAL A 13 -9.82 -1.75 12.52
N ILE A 14 -10.03 -2.51 11.45
CA ILE A 14 -9.18 -3.65 11.11
C ILE A 14 -8.23 -3.23 10.00
N PRO A 15 -6.90 -3.36 10.20
CA PRO A 15 -5.93 -3.10 9.13
C PRO A 15 -6.19 -4.03 7.95
N MET A 16 -6.01 -3.53 6.73
CA MET A 16 -6.33 -4.29 5.55
C MET A 16 -5.39 -4.02 4.39
N ILE A 17 -5.42 -4.93 3.42
CA ILE A 17 -4.86 -4.71 2.10
C ILE A 17 -6.02 -4.41 1.16
N GLN A 18 -5.83 -3.45 0.27
CA GLN A 18 -6.76 -3.16 -0.82
C GLN A 18 -5.99 -3.13 -2.13
N VAL A 19 -6.62 -3.59 -3.20
CA VAL A 19 -6.00 -3.68 -4.52
C VAL A 19 -6.84 -2.91 -5.53
N ILE A 20 -6.19 -2.02 -6.27
CA ILE A 20 -6.75 -1.37 -7.44
C ILE A 20 -6.08 -2.03 -8.66
N ALA A 21 -6.86 -2.71 -9.47
CA ALA A 21 -6.34 -3.40 -10.65
C ALA A 21 -6.90 -2.80 -11.93
N GLY A 22 -6.13 -2.87 -12.98
CA GLY A 22 -6.52 -2.43 -14.31
C GLY A 22 -5.35 -2.59 -15.26
N LYS A 23 -5.66 -2.72 -16.53
CA LYS A 23 -4.63 -2.75 -17.57
C LYS A 23 -3.90 -1.41 -17.60
N LYS A 24 -2.69 -1.40 -18.15
CA LYS A 24 -1.91 -0.18 -18.31
C LYS A 24 -2.76 0.86 -19.07
N GLY A 25 -2.78 2.10 -18.54
CA GLY A 25 -3.57 3.17 -19.13
C GLY A 25 -5.03 3.20 -18.72
N SER A 26 -5.46 2.38 -17.75
CA SER A 26 -6.85 2.32 -17.29
C SER A 26 -7.21 3.38 -16.25
N GLY A 27 -6.25 4.23 -15.85
CA GLY A 27 -6.50 5.28 -14.84
C GLY A 27 -6.33 4.85 -13.40
N LYS A 28 -5.72 3.68 -13.15
CA LYS A 28 -5.56 3.20 -11.77
C LYS A 28 -4.63 4.07 -10.92
N THR A 29 -3.59 4.68 -11.52
CA THR A 29 -2.71 5.59 -10.79
C THR A 29 -3.47 6.83 -10.31
N LYS A 30 -4.30 7.42 -11.17
CA LYS A 30 -5.14 8.56 -10.77
C LYS A 30 -6.07 8.18 -9.63
N ARG A 31 -6.69 7.01 -9.72
CA ARG A 31 -7.57 6.52 -8.66
C ARG A 31 -6.81 6.33 -7.35
N LEU A 32 -5.58 5.80 -7.43
CA LEU A 32 -4.73 5.62 -6.25
C LEU A 32 -4.36 6.98 -5.63
N ILE A 33 -4.00 7.95 -6.45
CA ILE A 33 -3.66 9.31 -6.00
C ILE A 33 -4.88 9.98 -5.34
N ASP A 34 -6.05 9.87 -5.96
CA ASP A 34 -7.27 10.46 -5.39
C ASP A 34 -7.58 9.84 -4.03
N LEU A 35 -7.43 8.54 -3.90
CA LEU A 35 -7.63 7.85 -2.62
C LEU A 35 -6.57 8.25 -1.59
N THR A 36 -5.32 8.39 -2.02
CA THR A 36 -4.23 8.85 -1.16
C THR A 36 -4.54 10.23 -0.59
N ASN A 37 -4.94 11.16 -1.44
CA ASN A 37 -5.24 12.52 -1.02
C ASN A 37 -6.47 12.60 -0.12
N ALA A 38 -7.48 11.79 -0.39
CA ALA A 38 -8.66 11.70 0.47
C ALA A 38 -8.28 11.16 1.86
N THR A 39 -7.45 10.13 1.89
CA THR A 39 -6.96 9.56 3.14
C THR A 39 -6.13 10.58 3.93
N ALA A 40 -5.24 11.32 3.26
CA ALA A 40 -4.37 12.29 3.90
C ALA A 40 -5.13 13.43 4.56
N ARG A 41 -6.25 13.86 3.97
CA ARG A 41 -7.04 14.96 4.52
C ARG A 41 -7.60 14.67 5.91
N GLU A 42 -7.89 13.41 6.21
CA GLU A 42 -8.52 13.01 7.47
C GLU A 42 -7.57 12.20 8.36
N ALA A 43 -6.39 11.88 7.88
CA ALA A 43 -5.47 11.03 8.62
C ALA A 43 -4.90 11.72 9.85
N VAL A 44 -4.84 10.99 10.95
CA VAL A 44 -4.11 11.38 12.16
C VAL A 44 -2.74 10.69 12.21
N HIS A 45 -2.51 9.75 11.32
CA HIS A 45 -1.24 9.02 11.18
C HIS A 45 -0.56 9.41 9.87
N ASP A 46 0.70 9.06 9.74
CA ASP A 46 1.45 9.34 8.53
C ASP A 46 0.94 8.49 7.37
N VAL A 47 0.86 9.13 6.21
CA VAL A 47 0.47 8.49 4.96
C VAL A 47 1.68 8.52 4.03
N ILE A 48 2.01 7.34 3.49
CA ILE A 48 3.16 7.18 2.60
C ILE A 48 2.67 6.76 1.21
N PHE A 49 3.24 7.37 0.19
CA PHE A 49 3.02 6.97 -1.20
C PHE A 49 4.36 6.51 -1.77
N LEU A 50 4.43 5.23 -2.13
CA LEU A 50 5.64 4.59 -2.63
C LEU A 50 5.49 4.32 -4.11
N ASP A 51 6.45 4.77 -4.92
CA ASP A 51 6.41 4.64 -6.37
C ASP A 51 7.79 4.24 -6.90
N ASP A 52 7.86 3.89 -8.17
CA ASP A 52 9.11 3.52 -8.84
C ASP A 52 9.77 4.70 -9.57
N ASP A 53 9.15 5.87 -9.59
CA ASP A 53 9.72 7.11 -10.15
C ASP A 53 9.09 8.35 -9.50
N ASN A 54 9.47 9.54 -9.96
CA ASN A 54 9.01 10.82 -9.41
C ASN A 54 7.84 11.44 -10.17
N ARG A 55 7.28 10.73 -11.14
CA ARG A 55 6.30 11.32 -12.07
C ARG A 55 5.14 12.01 -11.37
N TYR A 56 4.63 11.43 -10.30
CA TYR A 56 3.43 11.91 -9.61
C TYR A 56 3.72 12.60 -8.28
N MET A 57 4.97 12.97 -8.04
CA MET A 57 5.42 13.54 -6.76
C MET A 57 4.61 14.78 -6.36
N TYR A 58 4.24 15.62 -7.32
CA TYR A 58 3.50 16.85 -7.03
C TYR A 58 1.98 16.69 -7.07
N ASP A 59 1.49 15.51 -7.41
CA ASP A 59 0.05 15.23 -7.47
C ASP A 59 -0.52 14.77 -6.14
N VAL A 60 0.34 14.38 -5.20
CA VAL A 60 -0.08 13.99 -3.85
C VAL A 60 0.00 15.18 -2.89
N ASP A 61 -0.89 15.18 -1.90
CA ASP A 61 -0.94 16.21 -0.87
C ASP A 61 0.41 16.32 -0.15
N HIS A 62 0.79 17.55 0.24
CA HIS A 62 2.06 17.79 0.94
C HIS A 62 2.18 17.06 2.28
N LYS A 63 1.07 16.64 2.87
CA LYS A 63 1.09 15.82 4.10
C LYS A 63 1.53 14.39 3.85
N VAL A 64 1.49 13.94 2.59
CA VAL A 64 1.88 12.59 2.21
C VAL A 64 3.40 12.55 2.04
N ARG A 65 4.05 11.57 2.63
CA ARG A 65 5.46 11.30 2.32
C ARG A 65 5.54 10.53 1.01
N PHE A 66 5.95 11.22 -0.04
CA PHE A 66 6.21 10.58 -1.33
C PHE A 66 7.62 9.98 -1.32
N ILE A 67 7.75 8.71 -1.67
CA ILE A 67 9.03 8.02 -1.74
C ILE A 67 9.19 7.40 -3.12
N ASN A 68 10.24 7.81 -3.82
CA ASN A 68 10.66 7.14 -5.04
C ASN A 68 11.65 6.03 -4.65
N ALA A 69 11.25 4.78 -4.78
CA ALA A 69 12.08 3.64 -4.39
C ALA A 69 13.39 3.55 -5.19
N GLU A 70 13.39 4.08 -6.42
CA GLU A 70 14.59 4.11 -7.26
C GLU A 70 15.72 4.94 -6.62
N ASP A 71 15.38 6.00 -5.88
CA ASP A 71 16.35 6.83 -5.17
C ASP A 71 17.10 6.03 -4.09
N TYR A 72 16.52 4.94 -3.61
CA TYR A 72 17.09 4.11 -2.56
C TYR A 72 17.58 2.77 -3.06
N HIS A 73 17.74 2.65 -4.40
CA HIS A 73 18.33 1.48 -5.05
C HIS A 73 17.57 0.17 -4.80
N VAL A 74 16.25 0.25 -4.75
CA VAL A 74 15.40 -0.94 -4.64
C VAL A 74 15.38 -1.63 -6.00
N LYS A 75 16.09 -2.76 -6.12
CA LYS A 75 16.33 -3.43 -7.40
C LYS A 75 15.82 -4.88 -7.44
N THR A 76 15.47 -5.45 -6.32
CA THR A 76 15.03 -6.84 -6.22
C THR A 76 13.81 -6.95 -5.33
N THR A 77 13.13 -8.10 -5.41
CA THR A 77 11.99 -8.41 -4.53
C THR A 77 12.40 -8.31 -3.05
N ASP A 78 13.52 -8.90 -2.69
CA ASP A 78 13.98 -8.88 -1.29
C ASP A 78 14.30 -7.46 -0.82
N MET A 79 14.89 -6.64 -1.68
CA MET A 79 15.14 -5.23 -1.36
C MET A 79 13.84 -4.48 -1.14
N PHE A 80 12.83 -4.72 -1.97
CA PHE A 80 11.52 -4.09 -1.81
C PHE A 80 10.89 -4.47 -0.47
N VAL A 81 10.88 -5.75 -0.15
CA VAL A 81 10.36 -6.25 1.12
C VAL A 81 11.10 -5.61 2.30
N GLY A 82 12.43 -5.63 2.27
CA GLY A 82 13.24 -5.01 3.30
C GLY A 82 13.00 -3.51 3.43
N PHE A 83 12.76 -2.84 2.31
CA PHE A 83 12.47 -1.41 2.28
C PHE A 83 11.16 -1.10 3.01
N VAL A 84 10.10 -1.85 2.73
CA VAL A 84 8.81 -1.70 3.41
C VAL A 84 8.96 -1.98 4.91
N CYS A 85 9.65 -3.06 5.26
CA CYS A 85 9.93 -3.37 6.67
C CYS A 85 10.71 -2.25 7.35
N GLY A 86 11.68 -1.66 6.66
CA GLY A 86 12.47 -0.54 7.17
C GLY A 86 11.62 0.70 7.44
N ILE A 87 10.69 1.02 6.55
CA ILE A 87 9.75 2.13 6.75
C ILE A 87 8.95 1.90 8.04
N LEU A 88 8.39 0.73 8.21
CA LEU A 88 7.56 0.40 9.37
C LEU A 88 8.38 0.34 10.66
N SER A 89 9.60 -0.18 10.61
CA SER A 89 10.45 -0.29 11.80
C SER A 89 10.96 1.06 12.29
N SER A 90 11.05 2.05 11.42
CA SER A 90 11.58 3.37 11.74
C SER A 90 10.51 4.38 12.14
N ASN A 91 9.23 4.09 11.91
CA ASN A 91 8.15 5.05 12.13
C ASN A 91 6.87 4.35 12.59
N TYR A 92 6.56 4.47 13.87
CA TYR A 92 5.34 3.89 14.46
C TYR A 92 4.05 4.61 14.07
N ASP A 93 4.17 5.81 13.50
CA ASP A 93 3.00 6.61 13.14
C ASP A 93 2.49 6.35 11.74
N VAL A 94 3.08 5.43 11.00
CA VAL A 94 2.57 5.09 9.67
C VAL A 94 1.24 4.38 9.80
N GLY A 95 0.19 4.97 9.20
CA GLY A 95 -1.15 4.39 9.20
C GLY A 95 -1.53 3.75 7.87
N THR A 96 -1.04 4.30 6.76
CA THR A 96 -1.36 3.78 5.42
C THR A 96 -0.17 3.94 4.49
N ILE A 97 0.12 2.89 3.73
CA ILE A 97 1.12 2.92 2.66
C ILE A 97 0.42 2.60 1.34
N PHE A 98 0.43 3.57 0.44
CA PHE A 98 -0.03 3.41 -0.94
C PHE A 98 1.17 3.02 -1.79
N ILE A 99 1.03 1.95 -2.58
CA ILE A 99 2.12 1.44 -3.41
C ILE A 99 1.66 1.44 -4.86
N ASP A 100 2.17 2.39 -5.66
CA ASP A 100 1.92 2.40 -7.09
C ASP A 100 2.92 1.48 -7.80
N ALA A 101 2.54 1.00 -8.97
CA ALA A 101 3.39 0.12 -9.78
C ALA A 101 3.90 -1.09 -8.99
N PHE A 102 3.01 -1.75 -8.26
CA PHE A 102 3.35 -2.84 -7.35
C PHE A 102 4.19 -3.95 -8.01
N LEU A 103 3.80 -4.38 -9.22
CA LEU A 103 4.55 -5.44 -9.92
C LEU A 103 5.97 -4.99 -10.28
N LYS A 104 6.14 -3.72 -10.67
CA LYS A 104 7.47 -3.18 -10.98
C LYS A 104 8.34 -3.12 -9.72
N LEU A 105 7.76 -2.69 -8.61
CA LEU A 105 8.49 -2.60 -7.34
C LEU A 105 8.88 -3.97 -6.81
N CYS A 106 7.99 -4.96 -6.97
CA CYS A 106 8.27 -6.34 -6.57
C CYS A 106 9.30 -7.01 -7.47
N ARG A 107 9.52 -6.51 -8.70
CA ARG A 107 10.45 -7.11 -9.65
C ARG A 107 10.12 -8.57 -9.97
N THR A 108 8.83 -8.90 -10.00
CA THR A 108 8.37 -10.24 -10.31
C THR A 108 7.06 -10.19 -11.07
N GLU A 109 6.67 -11.31 -11.62
CA GLU A 109 5.40 -11.45 -12.32
C GLU A 109 4.24 -11.57 -11.31
N LEU A 110 3.03 -11.42 -11.82
CA LEU A 110 1.82 -11.46 -11.01
C LEU A 110 1.76 -12.68 -10.09
N SER A 111 2.01 -13.86 -10.63
CA SER A 111 1.98 -15.11 -9.86
C SER A 111 3.06 -15.18 -8.78
N GLY A 112 4.18 -14.51 -9.00
CA GLY A 112 5.30 -14.49 -8.05
C GLY A 112 5.10 -13.54 -6.87
N THR A 113 4.04 -12.75 -6.86
CA THR A 113 3.80 -11.79 -5.77
C THR A 113 3.14 -12.41 -4.55
N GLU A 114 2.72 -13.67 -4.60
CA GLU A 114 1.99 -14.28 -3.48
C GLU A 114 2.75 -14.20 -2.15
N PRO A 115 4.05 -14.54 -2.08
CA PRO A 115 4.78 -14.41 -0.81
C PRO A 115 4.86 -12.96 -0.32
N VAL A 116 4.98 -12.01 -1.25
CA VAL A 116 5.04 -10.58 -0.90
C VAL A 116 3.70 -10.13 -0.33
N VAL A 117 2.59 -10.49 -0.96
CA VAL A 117 1.25 -10.13 -0.49
C VAL A 117 0.98 -10.75 0.88
N ALA A 118 1.38 -12.01 1.08
CA ALA A 118 1.25 -12.66 2.38
C ALA A 118 2.04 -11.93 3.47
N LEU A 119 3.24 -11.46 3.14
CA LEU A 119 4.06 -10.69 4.06
C LEU A 119 3.42 -9.35 4.38
N LEU A 120 2.90 -8.64 3.37
CA LEU A 120 2.21 -7.37 3.59
C LEU A 120 0.98 -7.56 4.48
N ALA A 121 0.24 -8.65 4.30
CA ALA A 121 -0.90 -8.97 5.15
C ALA A 121 -0.47 -9.19 6.61
N ASP A 122 0.62 -9.88 6.84
CA ASP A 122 1.19 -10.07 8.16
C ASP A 122 1.64 -8.75 8.79
N LEU A 123 2.35 -7.92 8.03
CA LEU A 123 2.80 -6.60 8.47
C LEU A 123 1.62 -5.68 8.78
N SER A 124 0.56 -5.75 7.99
CA SER A 124 -0.66 -4.97 8.20
C SER A 124 -1.25 -5.23 9.58
N VAL A 125 -1.39 -6.51 9.93
CA VAL A 125 -1.95 -6.89 11.24
C VAL A 125 -1.01 -6.51 12.38
N LYS A 126 0.28 -6.82 12.25
CA LYS A 126 1.26 -6.59 13.32
C LYS A 126 1.54 -5.12 13.60
N ASN A 127 1.49 -4.29 12.57
CA ASN A 127 1.84 -2.87 12.68
C ASN A 127 0.62 -1.94 12.65
N ASN A 128 -0.58 -2.49 12.53
CA ASN A 128 -1.81 -1.70 12.39
C ASN A 128 -1.70 -0.70 11.25
N VAL A 129 -1.30 -1.18 10.07
CA VAL A 129 -1.10 -0.35 8.87
C VAL A 129 -1.91 -0.90 7.71
N ASP A 130 -2.53 -0.02 6.95
CA ASP A 130 -3.22 -0.37 5.71
C ASP A 130 -2.26 -0.29 4.54
N PHE A 131 -2.38 -1.23 3.59
CA PHE A 131 -1.69 -1.17 2.32
C PHE A 131 -2.70 -1.07 1.18
N VAL A 132 -2.45 -0.16 0.26
CA VAL A 132 -3.26 -0.02 -0.95
C VAL A 132 -2.33 -0.14 -2.15
N LEU A 133 -2.57 -1.14 -3.00
CA LEU A 133 -1.67 -1.51 -4.09
C LEU A 133 -2.33 -1.23 -5.44
N SER A 134 -1.58 -0.64 -6.39
CA SER A 134 -2.02 -0.64 -7.78
C SER A 134 -1.33 -1.76 -8.53
N VAL A 135 -2.12 -2.57 -9.23
CA VAL A 135 -1.64 -3.76 -9.94
C VAL A 135 -2.03 -3.68 -11.42
N SER A 136 -1.03 -3.70 -12.30
CA SER A 136 -1.25 -3.65 -13.76
C SER A 136 -1.64 -5.03 -14.27
N ALA A 137 -2.91 -5.40 -14.10
CA ALA A 137 -3.48 -6.64 -14.59
C ALA A 137 -4.99 -6.47 -14.73
N ASP A 138 -5.58 -7.21 -15.67
CA ASP A 138 -7.03 -7.26 -15.79
C ASP A 138 -7.61 -7.78 -14.47
N PRO A 139 -8.59 -7.08 -13.87
CA PRO A 139 -9.20 -7.54 -12.63
C PRO A 139 -9.72 -8.98 -12.67
N GLU A 140 -10.21 -9.41 -13.83
CA GLU A 140 -10.73 -10.78 -13.98
C GLU A 140 -9.62 -11.85 -14.02
N GLU A 141 -8.40 -11.45 -14.33
CA GLU A 141 -7.25 -12.34 -14.41
C GLU A 141 -6.44 -12.39 -13.11
N LEU A 142 -6.84 -11.64 -12.10
CA LEU A 142 -6.14 -11.65 -10.83
C LEU A 142 -6.25 -13.02 -10.15
N PRO A 143 -5.14 -13.53 -9.61
CA PRO A 143 -5.19 -14.72 -8.77
C PRO A 143 -5.97 -14.43 -7.48
N ASP A 144 -6.49 -15.48 -6.87
CA ASP A 144 -7.36 -15.36 -5.68
C ASP A 144 -6.71 -14.60 -4.54
N PHE A 145 -5.41 -14.73 -4.35
CA PHE A 145 -4.71 -14.04 -3.25
C PHE A 145 -4.68 -12.52 -3.41
N LEU A 146 -4.92 -12.00 -4.61
CA LEU A 146 -5.07 -10.55 -4.86
C LEU A 146 -6.54 -10.18 -5.05
N LYS A 147 -7.30 -11.05 -5.72
CA LYS A 147 -8.70 -10.77 -6.06
C LYS A 147 -9.56 -10.51 -4.82
N ARG A 148 -9.26 -11.20 -3.73
CA ARG A 148 -9.99 -11.04 -2.46
C ARG A 148 -9.88 -9.62 -1.89
N TYR A 149 -8.87 -8.85 -2.29
CA TYR A 149 -8.62 -7.50 -1.80
C TYR A 149 -9.05 -6.42 -2.80
N LEU A 150 -9.64 -6.80 -3.91
CA LEU A 150 -10.00 -5.88 -4.99
C LEU A 150 -11.07 -4.89 -4.55
N ILE A 151 -10.84 -3.61 -4.84
CA ILE A 151 -11.81 -2.55 -4.58
C ILE A 151 -12.24 -1.82 -5.85
#